data_c556005734e93aef922aa91cfda83cff
#
_entry.id   c556005734e93aef922aa91cfda83cff
#
_cell.length_a   1.000
_cell.length_b   1.000
_cell.length_c   1.000
_cell.angle_alpha   90.00
_cell.angle_beta   90.00
_cell.angle_gamma   90.00
#
_symmetry.space_group_name_H-M   'P 1'
#
loop_
_entity.id
_entity.type
_entity.pdbx_description
1 polymer ?
#
loop_
_entity_poly.entity_id
_entity_poly.type
_entity_poly.pdbx_seq_one_letter_code
_entity_poly.pdbx_strand_id
1 'polypeptide(L)'
;KLIPLEAFTFIGTILEEILAPIPSPFVMTITGSIAQAQGRLLGYLIVVALIGALGRVVGTTFLYFVADFAEDIVIGKFGKFLGISHREVEQIGSRFNGTARDYLTLIVLRSIPVMPSSPISVVCGLIKLKYKVFVIGTAIGSVFRNLFFLYIGYTGLAATESFMEGLESAETIAQIVFVLALIAGFYYFYRKREKGELLETHAVALFGEIGTVAEE
;
A
#
# COMPACT_ATOMS: atom_id res chain seq x y z
N LYS A 1 -30.58 -2.21 19.83
CA LYS A 1 -29.26 -2.45 20.50
C LYS A 1 -28.23 -1.71 19.67
N LEU A 2 -27.57 -0.70 20.26
CA LEU A 2 -26.47 -0.01 19.61
C LEU A 2 -25.28 -0.99 19.48
N ILE A 3 -24.62 -0.97 18.33
CA ILE A 3 -23.42 -1.77 18.08
C ILE A 3 -22.33 -1.26 19.05
N PRO A 4 -21.61 -2.14 19.78
CA PRO A 4 -20.48 -1.72 20.59
C PRO A 4 -19.46 -0.96 19.75
N LEU A 5 -18.86 0.09 20.31
CA LEU A 5 -17.90 0.95 19.60
C LEU A 5 -16.69 0.17 19.07
N GLU A 6 -16.27 -0.83 19.83
CA GLU A 6 -15.19 -1.77 19.46
C GLU A 6 -15.55 -2.56 18.19
N ALA A 7 -16.78 -3.07 18.11
CA ALA A 7 -17.25 -3.82 16.95
C ALA A 7 -17.41 -2.91 15.72
N PHE A 8 -17.92 -1.68 15.90
CA PHE A 8 -17.96 -0.67 14.84
C PHE A 8 -16.58 -0.38 14.30
N THR A 9 -15.61 -0.17 15.20
CA THR A 9 -14.23 0.13 14.82
C THR A 9 -13.59 -1.04 14.07
N PHE A 10 -13.73 -2.27 14.57
CA PHE A 10 -13.15 -3.45 13.94
C PHE A 10 -13.71 -3.69 12.54
N ILE A 11 -15.03 -3.74 12.41
CA ILE A 11 -15.71 -3.99 11.14
C ILE A 11 -15.49 -2.81 10.18
N GLY A 12 -15.61 -1.58 10.69
CA GLY A 12 -15.43 -0.38 9.91
C GLY A 12 -14.04 -0.30 9.27
N THR A 13 -12.98 -0.61 10.02
CA THR A 13 -11.61 -0.60 9.47
C THR A 13 -11.35 -1.71 8.45
N ILE A 14 -12.00 -2.88 8.57
CA ILE A 14 -11.95 -3.91 7.53
C ILE A 14 -12.58 -3.40 6.24
N LEU A 15 -13.79 -2.82 6.35
CA LEU A 15 -14.53 -2.30 5.20
C LEU A 15 -13.80 -1.12 4.55
N GLU A 16 -13.23 -0.22 5.34
CA GLU A 16 -12.43 0.91 4.88
C GLU A 16 -11.25 0.47 4.00
N GLU A 17 -10.58 -0.63 4.35
CA GLU A 17 -9.48 -1.15 3.55
C GLU A 17 -9.94 -1.87 2.26
N ILE A 18 -11.03 -2.61 2.32
CA ILE A 18 -11.55 -3.40 1.18
C ILE A 18 -12.27 -2.49 0.19
N LEU A 19 -13.06 -1.54 0.69
CA LEU A 19 -13.83 -0.60 -0.11
C LEU A 19 -13.00 0.66 -0.39
N ALA A 20 -11.89 0.51 -1.08
CA ALA A 20 -10.88 1.53 -1.37
C ALA A 20 -11.33 3.01 -1.63
N PRO A 21 -12.58 3.34 -2.01
CA PRO A 21 -13.03 4.72 -2.14
C PRO A 21 -13.40 5.41 -0.82
N ILE A 22 -13.40 4.69 0.32
CA ILE A 22 -13.70 5.33 1.61
C ILE A 22 -12.41 5.99 2.14
N PRO A 23 -12.40 7.31 2.43
CA PRO A 23 -11.24 7.97 2.99
C PRO A 23 -10.77 7.30 4.29
N SER A 24 -9.52 6.92 4.34
CA SER A 24 -8.93 6.16 5.46
C SER A 24 -9.06 6.78 6.87
N PRO A 25 -9.25 8.10 7.04
CA PRO A 25 -9.43 8.69 8.37
C PRO A 25 -10.82 8.54 8.97
N PHE A 26 -11.83 8.16 8.16
CA PHE A 26 -13.24 8.30 8.53
C PHE A 26 -13.64 7.48 9.76
N VAL A 27 -13.39 6.17 9.75
CA VAL A 27 -13.79 5.27 10.84
C VAL A 27 -13.12 5.64 12.15
N MET A 28 -11.82 5.91 12.14
CA MET A 28 -11.07 6.24 13.36
C MET A 28 -11.46 7.62 13.92
N THR A 29 -11.69 8.61 13.07
CA THR A 29 -12.12 9.94 13.49
C THR A 29 -13.51 9.90 14.13
N ILE A 30 -14.47 9.22 13.51
CA ILE A 30 -15.82 9.03 14.09
C ILE A 30 -15.73 8.27 15.41
N THR A 31 -14.93 7.21 15.47
CA THR A 31 -14.73 6.44 16.70
C THR A 31 -14.18 7.31 17.83
N GLY A 32 -13.22 8.19 17.54
CA GLY A 32 -12.69 9.15 18.49
C GLY A 32 -13.76 10.12 19.02
N SER A 33 -14.57 10.67 18.12
CA SER A 33 -15.68 11.60 18.47
C SER A 33 -16.74 10.89 19.32
N ILE A 34 -17.13 9.65 18.98
CA ILE A 34 -18.09 8.87 19.78
C ILE A 34 -17.50 8.53 21.15
N ALA A 35 -16.20 8.17 21.23
CA ALA A 35 -15.55 7.87 22.51
C ALA A 35 -15.56 9.10 23.45
N GLN A 36 -15.33 10.30 22.91
CA GLN A 36 -15.43 11.55 23.64
C GLN A 36 -16.86 11.82 24.10
N ALA A 37 -17.84 11.69 23.20
CA ALA A 37 -19.27 11.88 23.53
C ALA A 37 -19.77 10.90 24.59
N GLN A 38 -19.20 9.70 24.68
CA GLN A 38 -19.47 8.71 25.71
C GLN A 38 -18.70 8.97 27.02
N GLY A 39 -17.90 10.04 27.13
CA GLY A 39 -17.10 10.34 28.31
C GLY A 39 -15.99 9.32 28.59
N ARG A 40 -15.51 8.61 27.55
CA ARG A 40 -14.42 7.62 27.71
C ARG A 40 -13.11 8.35 28.00
N LEU A 41 -12.28 7.73 28.85
CA LEU A 41 -10.95 8.25 29.15
C LEU A 41 -10.02 8.14 27.93
N LEU A 42 -9.03 9.04 27.82
CA LEU A 42 -8.00 9.02 26.76
C LEU A 42 -7.29 7.66 26.64
N GLY A 43 -7.07 6.95 27.76
CA GLY A 43 -6.49 5.60 27.74
C GLY A 43 -7.31 4.57 26.96
N TYR A 44 -8.62 4.78 26.82
CA TYR A 44 -9.48 3.93 26.01
C TYR A 44 -9.15 4.00 24.53
N LEU A 45 -8.62 5.13 24.04
CA LEU A 45 -8.20 5.28 22.64
C LEU A 45 -7.12 4.27 22.25
N ILE A 46 -6.25 3.87 23.19
CA ILE A 46 -5.22 2.86 22.94
C ILE A 46 -5.89 1.51 22.62
N VAL A 47 -6.89 1.13 23.42
CA VAL A 47 -7.61 -0.14 23.21
C VAL A 47 -8.29 -0.15 21.83
N VAL A 48 -8.96 0.94 21.49
CA VAL A 48 -9.66 1.07 20.21
C VAL A 48 -8.68 1.15 19.05
N ALA A 49 -7.52 1.80 19.23
CA ALA A 49 -6.46 1.84 18.23
C ALA A 49 -5.93 0.44 17.90
N LEU A 50 -5.75 -0.41 18.93
CA LEU A 50 -5.34 -1.80 18.75
C LEU A 50 -6.40 -2.63 18.03
N ILE A 51 -7.68 -2.47 18.40
CA ILE A 51 -8.80 -3.15 17.75
C ILE A 51 -8.88 -2.75 16.27
N GLY A 52 -8.78 -1.46 15.97
CA GLY A 52 -8.76 -0.97 14.60
C GLY A 52 -7.54 -1.42 13.80
N ALA A 53 -6.38 -1.54 14.45
CA ALA A 53 -5.19 -2.09 13.80
C ALA A 53 -5.38 -3.56 13.43
N LEU A 54 -6.04 -4.36 14.29
CA LEU A 54 -6.40 -5.74 13.95
C LEU A 54 -7.36 -5.82 12.77
N GLY A 55 -8.42 -4.99 12.76
CA GLY A 55 -9.35 -4.91 11.62
C GLY A 55 -8.62 -4.52 10.32
N ARG A 56 -7.73 -3.53 10.40
CA ARG A 56 -6.91 -3.09 9.26
C ARG A 56 -5.99 -4.20 8.76
N VAL A 57 -5.34 -4.97 9.66
CA VAL A 57 -4.53 -6.13 9.26
C VAL A 57 -5.37 -7.15 8.50
N VAL A 58 -6.60 -7.42 8.92
CA VAL A 58 -7.51 -8.34 8.21
C VAL A 58 -7.84 -7.81 6.82
N GLY A 59 -8.27 -6.55 6.71
CA GLY A 59 -8.62 -5.94 5.42
C GLY A 59 -7.44 -5.85 4.45
N THR A 60 -6.27 -5.42 4.94
CA THR A 60 -5.07 -5.34 4.11
C THR A 60 -4.51 -6.70 3.72
N THR A 61 -4.68 -7.73 4.57
CA THR A 61 -4.31 -9.11 4.24
C THR A 61 -5.13 -9.64 3.08
N PHE A 62 -6.43 -9.32 3.05
CA PHE A 62 -7.27 -9.65 1.91
C PHE A 62 -6.72 -9.04 0.61
N LEU A 63 -6.41 -7.74 0.61
CA LEU A 63 -5.82 -7.05 -0.55
C LEU A 63 -4.45 -7.63 -0.94
N TYR A 64 -3.63 -7.97 0.06
CA TYR A 64 -2.33 -8.61 -0.18
C TYR A 64 -2.49 -9.93 -0.96
N PHE A 65 -3.36 -10.82 -0.51
CA PHE A 65 -3.58 -12.11 -1.18
C PHE A 65 -4.25 -11.97 -2.55
N VAL A 66 -5.18 -11.02 -2.69
CA VAL A 66 -5.76 -10.72 -4.00
C VAL A 66 -4.68 -10.26 -4.98
N ALA A 67 -3.77 -9.40 -4.53
CA ALA A 67 -2.68 -8.91 -5.35
C ALA A 67 -1.62 -10.00 -5.65
N ASP A 68 -1.28 -10.84 -4.68
CA ASP A 68 -0.38 -11.98 -4.83
C ASP A 68 -0.94 -12.99 -5.86
N PHE A 69 -2.23 -13.30 -5.76
CA PHE A 69 -2.92 -14.16 -6.74
C PHE A 69 -3.05 -13.49 -8.13
N ALA A 70 -3.31 -12.18 -8.15
CA ALA A 70 -3.43 -11.43 -9.39
C ALA A 70 -2.08 -11.27 -10.11
N GLU A 71 -0.96 -11.37 -9.41
CA GLU A 71 0.38 -11.30 -9.99
C GLU A 71 0.55 -12.34 -11.11
N ASP A 72 0.18 -13.59 -10.88
CA ASP A 72 0.26 -14.65 -11.89
C ASP A 72 -0.59 -14.34 -13.12
N ILE A 73 -1.78 -13.76 -12.93
CA ILE A 73 -2.68 -13.36 -14.03
C ILE A 73 -2.13 -12.14 -14.77
N VAL A 74 -1.65 -11.14 -14.04
CA VAL A 74 -1.11 -9.89 -14.60
C VAL A 74 0.17 -10.17 -15.36
N ILE A 75 1.10 -10.92 -14.80
CA ILE A 75 2.36 -11.27 -15.47
C ILE A 75 2.12 -12.26 -16.60
N GLY A 76 1.24 -13.26 -16.43
CA GLY A 76 0.92 -14.23 -17.46
C GLY A 76 0.29 -13.61 -18.72
N LYS A 77 -0.68 -12.69 -18.54
CA LYS A 77 -1.39 -12.04 -19.66
C LYS A 77 -0.71 -10.78 -20.18
N PHE A 78 -0.14 -9.99 -19.27
CA PHE A 78 0.39 -8.67 -19.58
C PHE A 78 1.89 -8.55 -19.36
N GLY A 79 2.56 -9.60 -18.86
CA GLY A 79 3.99 -9.57 -18.54
C GLY A 79 4.87 -9.20 -19.74
N LYS A 80 4.53 -9.72 -20.94
CA LYS A 80 5.23 -9.35 -22.19
C LYS A 80 5.04 -7.87 -22.53
N PHE A 81 3.82 -7.36 -22.35
CA PHE A 81 3.49 -5.95 -22.61
C PHE A 81 4.10 -5.04 -21.56
N LEU A 82 4.07 -5.47 -20.31
CA LEU A 82 4.61 -4.74 -19.17
C LEU A 82 6.13 -4.86 -19.06
N GLY A 83 6.73 -5.78 -19.80
CA GLY A 83 8.16 -6.04 -19.73
C GLY A 83 8.63 -6.55 -18.37
N ILE A 84 7.72 -7.10 -17.54
CA ILE A 84 8.00 -7.63 -16.22
C ILE A 84 7.83 -9.15 -16.26
N SER A 85 8.81 -9.86 -15.74
CA SER A 85 8.78 -11.32 -15.59
C SER A 85 8.60 -11.70 -14.12
N HIS A 86 8.08 -12.90 -13.86
CA HIS A 86 8.02 -13.48 -12.51
C HIS A 86 9.37 -13.42 -11.80
N ARG A 87 10.46 -13.64 -12.54
CA ARG A 87 11.82 -13.59 -12.00
C ARG A 87 12.22 -12.21 -11.48
N GLU A 88 11.78 -11.15 -12.15
CA GLU A 88 12.07 -9.77 -11.71
C GLU A 88 11.26 -9.41 -10.47
N VAL A 89 10.00 -9.82 -10.38
CA VAL A 89 9.17 -9.67 -9.20
C VAL A 89 9.77 -10.41 -8.00
N GLU A 90 10.17 -11.66 -8.18
CA GLU A 90 10.87 -12.43 -7.15
C GLU A 90 12.19 -11.79 -6.72
N GLN A 91 12.97 -11.24 -7.65
CA GLN A 91 14.21 -10.53 -7.33
C GLN A 91 13.96 -9.27 -6.50
N ILE A 92 12.88 -8.55 -6.75
CA ILE A 92 12.49 -7.39 -5.93
C ILE A 92 12.06 -7.88 -4.55
N GLY A 93 11.19 -8.88 -4.48
CA GLY A 93 10.72 -9.47 -3.23
C GLY A 93 11.84 -10.07 -2.38
N SER A 94 12.85 -10.70 -3.01
CA SER A 94 14.02 -11.27 -2.32
C SER A 94 14.95 -10.24 -1.69
N ARG A 95 14.89 -8.97 -2.10
CA ARG A 95 15.63 -7.87 -1.45
C ARG A 95 15.07 -7.55 -0.05
N PHE A 96 13.81 -7.88 0.19
CA PHE A 96 13.17 -7.75 1.50
C PHE A 96 13.38 -9.05 2.30
N ASN A 97 14.54 -9.16 2.93
CA ASN A 97 14.98 -10.38 3.62
C ASN A 97 14.34 -10.58 4.99
N GLY A 98 13.45 -9.69 5.43
CA GLY A 98 12.88 -9.70 6.78
C GLY A 98 13.85 -9.13 7.81
N THR A 99 14.68 -8.20 7.39
CA THR A 99 15.58 -7.46 8.26
C THR A 99 14.81 -6.42 9.09
N ALA A 100 15.37 -5.97 10.20
CA ALA A 100 14.78 -4.89 11.01
C ALA A 100 14.47 -3.63 10.17
N ARG A 101 15.26 -3.37 9.14
CA ARG A 101 15.04 -2.26 8.21
C ARG A 101 13.73 -2.41 7.43
N ASP A 102 13.39 -3.62 6.99
CA ASP A 102 12.17 -3.86 6.20
C ASP A 102 10.92 -3.63 7.06
N TYR A 103 10.94 -4.12 8.32
CA TYR A 103 9.88 -3.83 9.29
C TYR A 103 9.75 -2.33 9.54
N LEU A 104 10.87 -1.65 9.82
CA LEU A 104 10.88 -0.22 10.11
C LEU A 104 10.34 0.59 8.93
N THR A 105 10.77 0.28 7.72
CA THR A 105 10.29 0.94 6.49
C THR A 105 8.76 0.84 6.39
N LEU A 106 8.20 -0.37 6.59
CA LEU A 106 6.77 -0.57 6.48
C LEU A 106 6.01 0.09 7.64
N ILE A 107 6.54 0.05 8.86
CA ILE A 107 5.98 0.72 10.04
C ILE A 107 5.89 2.23 9.77
N VAL A 108 6.98 2.86 9.35
CA VAL A 108 7.01 4.30 9.06
C VAL A 108 6.02 4.64 7.95
N LEU A 109 6.04 3.91 6.85
CA LEU A 109 5.16 4.13 5.71
C LEU A 109 3.68 4.04 6.11
N ARG A 110 3.33 3.08 6.97
CA ARG A 110 1.96 2.88 7.48
C ARG A 110 1.55 3.84 8.59
N SER A 111 2.51 4.44 9.28
CA SER A 111 2.24 5.42 10.35
C SER A 111 1.90 6.81 9.80
N ILE A 112 2.31 7.11 8.56
CA ILE A 112 2.06 8.42 7.95
C ILE A 112 0.56 8.55 7.63
N PRO A 113 -0.14 9.58 8.19
CA PRO A 113 -1.59 9.72 8.03
C PRO A 113 -2.06 9.89 6.59
N VAL A 114 -1.29 10.61 5.77
CA VAL A 114 -1.62 10.94 4.36
C VAL A 114 -1.31 9.78 3.40
N MET A 115 -0.56 8.76 3.85
CA MET A 115 -0.12 7.68 2.96
C MET A 115 -1.27 6.69 2.70
N PRO A 116 -1.60 6.40 1.43
CA PRO A 116 -2.69 5.50 1.09
C PRO A 116 -2.33 4.04 1.46
N SER A 117 -3.12 3.40 2.34
CA SER A 117 -2.82 2.06 2.85
C SER A 117 -3.13 0.94 1.85
N SER A 118 -4.23 1.04 1.11
CA SER A 118 -4.67 0.01 0.16
C SER A 118 -3.68 -0.18 -1.01
N PRO A 119 -3.18 0.87 -1.69
CA PRO A 119 -2.12 0.73 -2.70
C PRO A 119 -0.84 0.10 -2.17
N ILE A 120 -0.42 0.44 -0.94
CA ILE A 120 0.75 -0.19 -0.32
C ILE A 120 0.53 -1.69 -0.14
N SER A 121 -0.68 -2.12 0.27
CA SER A 121 -1.02 -3.54 0.44
C SER A 121 -0.94 -4.30 -0.89
N VAL A 122 -1.47 -3.70 -1.96
CA VAL A 122 -1.42 -4.26 -3.31
C VAL A 122 0.03 -4.41 -3.78
N VAL A 123 0.86 -3.38 -3.63
CA VAL A 123 2.28 -3.45 -3.99
C VAL A 123 3.00 -4.54 -3.20
N CYS A 124 2.77 -4.63 -1.89
CA CYS A 124 3.37 -5.67 -1.04
C CYS A 124 2.98 -7.09 -1.48
N GLY A 125 1.73 -7.29 -1.93
CA GLY A 125 1.26 -8.56 -2.49
C GLY A 125 1.93 -8.86 -3.83
N LEU A 126 1.93 -7.91 -4.77
CA LEU A 126 2.55 -8.08 -6.09
C LEU A 126 4.04 -8.42 -6.02
N ILE A 127 4.81 -7.82 -5.10
CA ILE A 127 6.25 -8.12 -4.92
C ILE A 127 6.50 -9.34 -4.03
N LYS A 128 5.45 -10.04 -3.60
CA LYS A 128 5.53 -11.21 -2.70
C LYS A 128 6.35 -10.91 -1.44
N LEU A 129 6.15 -9.72 -0.84
CA LEU A 129 6.81 -9.34 0.40
C LEU A 129 6.55 -10.42 1.46
N LYS A 130 7.57 -10.81 2.25
CA LYS A 130 7.38 -11.80 3.32
C LYS A 130 6.19 -11.44 4.20
N TYR A 131 5.20 -12.32 4.26
CA TYR A 131 3.93 -12.09 4.95
C TYR A 131 4.09 -11.66 6.42
N LYS A 132 5.11 -12.22 7.14
CA LYS A 132 5.42 -11.79 8.51
C LYS A 132 5.81 -10.31 8.59
N VAL A 133 6.64 -9.83 7.65
CA VAL A 133 7.03 -8.41 7.58
C VAL A 133 5.81 -7.55 7.33
N PHE A 134 4.98 -7.96 6.37
CA PHE A 134 3.74 -7.27 6.02
C PHE A 134 2.79 -7.14 7.23
N VAL A 135 2.46 -8.25 7.89
CA VAL A 135 1.51 -8.26 9.02
C VAL A 135 2.02 -7.44 10.19
N ILE A 136 3.27 -7.67 10.64
CA ILE A 136 3.83 -6.97 11.80
C ILE A 136 4.01 -5.49 11.52
N GLY A 137 4.57 -5.14 10.35
CA GLY A 137 4.76 -3.75 9.93
C GLY A 137 3.42 -3.00 9.82
N THR A 138 2.40 -3.66 9.25
CA THR A 138 1.04 -3.11 9.16
C THR A 138 0.40 -2.96 10.53
N ALA A 139 0.47 -3.97 11.41
CA ALA A 139 -0.12 -3.90 12.74
C ALA A 139 0.44 -2.72 13.54
N ILE A 140 1.78 -2.63 13.65
CA ILE A 140 2.44 -1.59 14.43
C ILE A 140 2.20 -0.20 13.80
N GLY A 141 2.43 -0.05 12.50
CA GLY A 141 2.24 1.23 11.80
C GLY A 141 0.80 1.74 11.87
N SER A 142 -0.17 0.82 11.77
CA SER A 142 -1.59 1.16 11.89
C SER A 142 -1.99 1.65 13.28
N VAL A 143 -1.36 1.16 14.36
CA VAL A 143 -1.63 1.68 15.72
C VAL A 143 -1.30 3.16 15.81
N PHE A 144 -0.13 3.59 15.32
CA PHE A 144 0.26 5.00 15.34
C PHE A 144 -0.68 5.87 14.51
N ARG A 145 -1.03 5.42 13.31
CA ARG A 145 -1.99 6.11 12.44
C ARG A 145 -3.37 6.19 13.08
N ASN A 146 -3.86 5.11 13.67
CA ASN A 146 -5.16 5.06 14.34
C ASN A 146 -5.20 6.02 15.53
N LEU A 147 -4.15 6.05 16.36
CA LEU A 147 -4.06 6.97 17.50
C LEU A 147 -4.14 8.43 17.05
N PHE A 148 -3.50 8.77 15.94
CA PHE A 148 -3.54 10.11 15.37
C PHE A 148 -4.98 10.53 15.03
N PHE A 149 -5.72 9.71 14.25
CA PHE A 149 -7.08 10.03 13.85
C PHE A 149 -8.10 9.92 15.00
N LEU A 150 -7.92 8.96 15.91
CA LEU A 150 -8.72 8.88 17.13
C LEU A 150 -8.56 10.13 18.00
N TYR A 151 -7.34 10.64 18.14
CA TYR A 151 -7.07 11.85 18.91
C TYR A 151 -7.73 13.09 18.25
N ILE A 152 -7.64 13.22 16.94
CA ILE A 152 -8.31 14.28 16.18
C ILE A 152 -9.84 14.23 16.41
N GLY A 153 -10.43 13.05 16.27
CA GLY A 153 -11.85 12.88 16.53
C GLY A 153 -12.24 13.16 17.98
N TYR A 154 -11.44 12.68 18.93
CA TYR A 154 -11.68 12.85 20.36
C TYR A 154 -11.58 14.32 20.82
N THR A 155 -10.63 15.09 20.28
CA THR A 155 -10.46 16.51 20.64
C THR A 155 -11.46 17.43 19.97
N GLY A 156 -12.30 16.91 19.04
CA GLY A 156 -13.26 17.72 18.28
C GLY A 156 -12.62 18.54 17.16
N LEU A 157 -11.30 18.38 16.88
CA LEU A 157 -10.65 19.03 15.74
C LEU A 157 -11.28 18.63 14.41
N ALA A 158 -11.92 17.46 14.35
CA ALA A 158 -12.69 17.02 13.21
C ALA A 158 -13.96 17.85 12.94
N ALA A 159 -14.42 18.64 13.92
CA ALA A 159 -15.55 19.57 13.74
C ALA A 159 -15.20 20.79 12.87
N THR A 160 -13.92 21.02 12.56
CA THR A 160 -13.50 21.99 11.57
C THR A 160 -13.53 21.35 10.18
N GLU A 161 -14.59 21.64 9.41
CA GLU A 161 -14.78 21.14 8.04
C GLU A 161 -13.51 21.30 7.19
N SER A 162 -12.88 22.48 7.27
CA SER A 162 -11.63 22.80 6.55
C SER A 162 -10.45 21.87 6.88
N PHE A 163 -10.37 21.32 8.09
CA PHE A 163 -9.29 20.39 8.45
C PHE A 163 -9.53 19.00 7.83
N MET A 164 -10.76 18.52 7.84
CA MET A 164 -11.11 17.23 7.23
C MET A 164 -11.00 17.27 5.71
N GLU A 165 -11.51 18.34 5.08
CA GLU A 165 -11.34 18.56 3.63
C GLU A 165 -9.87 18.63 3.23
N GLY A 166 -9.02 19.25 4.04
CA GLY A 166 -7.57 19.30 3.81
C GLY A 166 -6.92 17.91 3.86
N LEU A 167 -7.30 17.07 4.82
CA LEU A 167 -6.79 15.69 4.93
C LEU A 167 -7.26 14.80 3.78
N GLU A 168 -8.55 14.86 3.43
CA GLU A 168 -9.12 14.11 2.31
C GLU A 168 -8.48 14.52 0.98
N SER A 169 -8.29 15.82 0.78
CA SER A 169 -7.61 16.35 -0.41
C SER A 169 -6.17 15.89 -0.48
N ALA A 170 -5.42 15.93 0.64
CA ALA A 170 -4.05 15.48 0.71
C ALA A 170 -3.92 13.97 0.46
N GLU A 171 -4.83 13.15 0.99
CA GLU A 171 -4.85 11.71 0.74
C GLU A 171 -5.18 11.40 -0.73
N THR A 172 -6.16 12.10 -1.30
CA THR A 172 -6.53 11.95 -2.73
C THR A 172 -5.35 12.34 -3.64
N ILE A 173 -4.70 13.47 -3.36
CA ILE A 173 -3.51 13.89 -4.10
C ILE A 173 -2.38 12.84 -3.96
N ALA A 174 -2.14 12.33 -2.76
CA ALA A 174 -1.14 11.30 -2.53
C ALA A 174 -1.45 10.01 -3.29
N GLN A 175 -2.72 9.59 -3.37
CA GLN A 175 -3.16 8.45 -4.17
C GLN A 175 -2.91 8.67 -5.66
N ILE A 176 -3.29 9.84 -6.18
CA ILE A 176 -3.07 10.20 -7.59
C ILE A 176 -1.58 10.23 -7.92
N VAL A 177 -0.77 10.90 -7.10
CA VAL A 177 0.69 10.98 -7.27
C VAL A 177 1.32 9.58 -7.23
N PHE A 178 0.86 8.73 -6.31
CA PHE A 178 1.36 7.36 -6.21
C PHE A 178 1.03 6.53 -7.46
N VAL A 179 -0.21 6.60 -7.94
CA VAL A 179 -0.63 5.93 -9.18
C VAL A 179 0.14 6.46 -10.39
N LEU A 180 0.30 7.79 -10.50
CA LEU A 180 1.10 8.40 -11.57
C LEU A 180 2.57 7.99 -11.49
N ALA A 181 3.15 7.92 -10.29
CA ALA A 181 4.51 7.45 -10.07
C ALA A 181 4.69 5.97 -10.48
N LEU A 182 3.69 5.12 -10.19
CA LEU A 182 3.68 3.74 -10.68
C LEU A 182 3.62 3.68 -12.20
N ILE A 183 2.73 4.45 -12.83
CA ILE A 183 2.59 4.51 -14.30
C ILE A 183 3.89 5.05 -14.94
N ALA A 184 4.45 6.13 -14.40
CA ALA A 184 5.68 6.74 -14.89
C ALA A 184 6.89 5.82 -14.71
N GLY A 185 7.01 5.16 -13.56
CA GLY A 185 8.03 4.15 -13.31
C GLY A 185 7.92 2.99 -14.29
N PHE A 186 6.70 2.58 -14.54
CA PHE A 186 6.35 1.53 -15.51
C PHE A 186 6.74 1.93 -16.94
N TYR A 187 6.34 3.14 -17.38
CA TYR A 187 6.67 3.69 -18.68
C TYR A 187 8.18 3.89 -18.87
N TYR A 188 8.88 4.37 -17.82
CA TYR A 188 10.33 4.52 -17.85
C TYR A 188 11.06 3.17 -18.01
N PHE A 189 10.58 2.14 -17.31
CA PHE A 189 11.13 0.79 -17.39
C PHE A 189 10.89 0.17 -18.78
N TYR A 190 9.68 0.35 -19.31
CA TYR A 190 9.31 -0.08 -20.66
C TYR A 190 10.21 0.55 -21.71
N ARG A 191 10.35 1.88 -21.67
CA ARG A 191 11.16 2.63 -22.64
C ARG A 191 12.67 2.31 -22.56
N LYS A 192 13.17 2.02 -21.36
CA LYS A 192 14.57 1.62 -21.17
C LYS A 192 14.85 0.24 -21.78
N ARG A 193 13.87 -0.65 -21.73
CA ARG A 193 13.97 -2.01 -22.27
C ARG A 193 13.90 -2.02 -23.80
N GLU A 194 13.01 -1.24 -24.38
CA GLU A 194 12.90 -1.07 -25.83
C GLU A 194 14.22 -0.58 -26.46
N LYS A 195 14.93 0.33 -25.75
CA LYS A 195 16.27 0.76 -26.17
C LYS A 195 17.32 -0.33 -26.02
N GLY A 196 17.21 -1.19 -25.01
CA GLY A 196 18.10 -2.32 -24.82
C GLY A 196 17.93 -3.41 -25.89
N GLU A 197 16.70 -3.77 -26.24
CA GLU A 197 16.40 -4.73 -27.31
C GLU A 197 16.85 -4.22 -28.68
N LEU A 198 16.67 -2.92 -28.96
CA LEU A 198 17.16 -2.32 -30.21
C LEU A 198 18.68 -2.35 -30.32
N LEU A 199 19.41 -2.18 -29.21
CA LEU A 199 20.87 -2.26 -29.19
C LEU A 199 21.36 -3.70 -29.36
N GLU A 200 20.70 -4.69 -28.76
CA GLU A 200 21.03 -6.10 -28.98
C GLU A 200 20.74 -6.53 -30.42
N THR A 201 19.58 -6.15 -30.97
CA THR A 201 19.23 -6.47 -32.35
C THR A 201 20.21 -5.85 -33.36
N HIS A 202 20.66 -4.62 -33.12
CA HIS A 202 21.68 -3.95 -33.96
C HIS A 202 23.06 -4.58 -33.80
N ALA A 203 23.42 -5.00 -32.57
CA ALA A 203 24.68 -5.68 -32.33
C ALA A 203 24.72 -7.04 -33.04
N VAL A 204 23.65 -7.83 -32.94
CA VAL A 204 23.54 -9.14 -33.63
C VAL A 204 23.57 -8.99 -35.13
N ALA A 205 22.92 -7.97 -35.71
CA ALA A 205 22.96 -7.68 -37.12
C ALA A 205 24.37 -7.30 -37.60
N LEU A 206 25.07 -6.44 -36.85
CA LEU A 206 26.44 -6.01 -37.16
C LEU A 206 27.44 -7.17 -37.05
N PHE A 207 27.34 -8.01 -36.05
CA PHE A 207 28.22 -9.18 -35.89
C PHE A 207 27.89 -10.31 -36.87
N GLY A 208 26.63 -10.43 -37.31
CA GLY A 208 26.23 -11.35 -38.38
C GLY A 208 26.82 -10.99 -39.74
N GLU A 209 26.85 -9.70 -40.10
CA GLU A 209 27.48 -9.22 -41.35
C GLU A 209 29.00 -9.39 -41.35
N ILE A 210 29.66 -9.18 -40.20
CA ILE A 210 31.13 -9.36 -40.10
C ILE A 210 31.53 -10.84 -40.23
N GLY A 211 30.67 -11.76 -39.72
CA GLY A 211 30.93 -13.20 -39.85
C GLY A 211 30.85 -13.73 -41.27
N THR A 212 30.03 -13.15 -42.15
CA THR A 212 29.91 -13.59 -43.54
C THR A 212 31.01 -13.04 -44.45
N VAL A 213 31.67 -11.93 -44.07
CA VAL A 213 32.78 -11.34 -44.85
C VAL A 213 34.13 -12.03 -44.53
N ALA A 214 34.20 -12.83 -43.45
CA ALA A 214 35.43 -13.55 -43.07
C ALA A 214 35.49 -14.97 -43.66
N GLU A 215 34.46 -15.44 -44.40
CA GLU A 215 34.44 -16.76 -45.06
C GLU A 215 34.59 -16.65 -46.61
N GLU A 216 34.76 -15.46 -47.19
CA GLU A 216 35.18 -15.24 -48.57
C GLU A 216 36.71 -14.92 -48.64
#